data_91ed3c87a6a906027ef074ead803e7a2
#
_entry.id   91ed3c87a6a906027ef074ead803e7a2
#
_cell.length_a   1.000
_cell.length_b   1.000
_cell.length_c   1.000
_cell.angle_alpha   90.00
_cell.angle_beta   90.00
_cell.angle_gamma   90.00
#
_symmetry.space_group_name_H-M   'P 1'
#
loop_
_entity.id
_entity.type
_entity.pdbx_description
1 polymer ?
#
loop_
_entity_poly.entity_id
_entity_poly.type
_entity_poly.pdbx_seq_one_letter_code
_entity_poly.pdbx_strand_id
1 'polypeptide(L)'
;MFEDISRYCRDLGIKWLTVYAFSTENWKRPKEEIDGIMNLMRGYLKSMKKAANEHIAVRFIGDREPFDDDIKELISEAENADVGEVITTVQIALNYGGRDEIVNSVRKIAEKIANGELSPKDINEETISENLYSGTPECDLIIRPSGEERLSNFLLWESAYSEFVFMDVLWPDFKREDFDKALLEYSKRNRRFGGV
;
A
#
# COMPACT_ATOMS: atom_id res chain seq x y z
N MET A 1 -12.89 -5.05 -10.73
CA MET A 1 -11.48 -4.93 -11.12
C MET A 1 -10.56 -5.15 -9.92
N PHE A 2 -10.53 -4.28 -8.87
CA PHE A 2 -9.63 -4.45 -7.72
C PHE A 2 -9.69 -5.85 -7.07
N GLU A 3 -10.88 -6.34 -6.71
CA GLU A 3 -11.06 -7.69 -6.14
C GLU A 3 -10.57 -8.80 -7.09
N ASP A 4 -10.74 -8.61 -8.40
CA ASP A 4 -10.31 -9.59 -9.40
C ASP A 4 -8.77 -9.66 -9.47
N ILE A 5 -8.07 -8.52 -9.44
CA ILE A 5 -6.61 -8.48 -9.38
C ILE A 5 -6.09 -9.05 -8.05
N SER A 6 -6.77 -8.77 -6.93
CA SER A 6 -6.40 -9.33 -5.63
C SER A 6 -6.46 -10.86 -5.61
N ARG A 7 -7.54 -11.44 -6.15
CA ARG A 7 -7.68 -12.90 -6.31
C ARG A 7 -6.63 -13.45 -7.26
N TYR A 8 -6.36 -12.74 -8.34
CA TYR A 8 -5.34 -13.15 -9.30
C TYR A 8 -3.93 -13.16 -8.70
N CYS A 9 -3.58 -12.18 -7.88
CA CYS A 9 -2.32 -12.18 -7.11
C CYS A 9 -2.22 -13.40 -6.19
N ARG A 10 -3.30 -13.76 -5.48
CA ARG A 10 -3.37 -14.96 -4.65
C ARG A 10 -3.13 -16.23 -5.49
N ASP A 11 -3.81 -16.35 -6.63
CA ASP A 11 -3.71 -17.52 -7.51
C ASP A 11 -2.29 -17.67 -8.09
N LEU A 12 -1.57 -16.57 -8.29
CA LEU A 12 -0.17 -16.53 -8.70
C LEU A 12 0.82 -16.72 -7.52
N GLY A 13 0.35 -16.75 -6.28
CA GLY A 13 1.19 -16.87 -5.08
C GLY A 13 1.97 -15.59 -4.74
N ILE A 14 1.54 -14.43 -5.22
CA ILE A 14 2.11 -13.13 -4.88
C ILE A 14 1.75 -12.82 -3.42
N LYS A 15 2.76 -12.61 -2.59
CA LYS A 15 2.59 -12.45 -1.14
C LYS A 15 2.02 -11.09 -0.74
N TRP A 16 2.38 -10.03 -1.47
CA TRP A 16 2.00 -8.67 -1.15
C TRP A 16 1.52 -7.93 -2.40
N LEU A 17 0.35 -7.30 -2.29
CA LEU A 17 -0.19 -6.35 -3.27
C LEU A 17 -0.51 -5.05 -2.56
N THR A 18 0.21 -3.97 -2.85
CA THR A 18 -0.10 -2.64 -2.29
C THR A 18 -0.79 -1.77 -3.33
N VAL A 19 -1.91 -1.17 -2.95
CA VAL A 19 -2.72 -0.31 -3.83
C VAL A 19 -2.86 1.08 -3.24
N TYR A 20 -2.61 2.10 -4.07
CA TYR A 20 -2.75 3.52 -3.68
C TYR A 20 -4.19 3.97 -3.90
N ALA A 21 -4.99 4.02 -2.83
CA ALA A 21 -6.40 4.35 -2.94
C ALA A 21 -6.71 5.83 -2.64
N PHE A 22 -6.00 6.45 -1.67
CA PHE A 22 -6.20 7.86 -1.32
C PHE A 22 -4.91 8.46 -0.76
N SER A 23 -4.41 9.52 -1.42
CA SER A 23 -3.17 10.20 -0.99
C SER A 23 -3.47 11.35 -0.02
N THR A 24 -2.46 11.76 0.75
CA THR A 24 -2.52 12.96 1.60
C THR A 24 -2.84 14.23 0.81
N GLU A 25 -2.41 14.30 -0.46
CA GLU A 25 -2.69 15.42 -1.36
C GLU A 25 -4.15 15.49 -1.80
N ASN A 26 -4.89 14.38 -1.76
CA ASN A 26 -6.28 14.32 -2.20
C ASN A 26 -7.23 15.14 -1.30
N TRP A 27 -6.84 15.45 -0.06
CA TRP A 27 -7.61 16.36 0.79
C TRP A 27 -7.73 17.79 0.24
N LYS A 28 -6.90 18.16 -0.74
CA LYS A 28 -6.96 19.48 -1.42
C LYS A 28 -8.02 19.54 -2.53
N ARG A 29 -8.68 18.42 -2.82
CA ARG A 29 -9.75 18.34 -3.82
C ARG A 29 -11.03 19.03 -3.32
N PRO A 30 -11.95 19.40 -4.21
CA PRO A 30 -13.26 19.92 -3.81
C PRO A 30 -13.97 18.98 -2.85
N LYS A 31 -14.67 19.53 -1.85
CA LYS A 31 -15.33 18.76 -0.81
C LYS A 31 -16.28 17.69 -1.37
N GLU A 32 -17.05 18.04 -2.41
CA GLU A 32 -17.99 17.11 -3.06
C GLU A 32 -17.30 15.87 -3.63
N GLU A 33 -16.08 16.04 -4.17
CA GLU A 33 -15.27 14.93 -4.67
C GLU A 33 -14.75 14.06 -3.52
N ILE A 34 -14.28 14.69 -2.43
CA ILE A 34 -13.85 13.98 -1.22
C ILE A 34 -15.01 13.17 -0.64
N ASP A 35 -16.18 13.78 -0.47
CA ASP A 35 -17.37 13.12 0.06
C ASP A 35 -17.77 11.92 -0.83
N GLY A 36 -17.66 12.06 -2.15
CA GLY A 36 -17.88 10.96 -3.10
C GLY A 36 -16.89 9.82 -2.91
N ILE A 37 -15.59 10.12 -2.76
CA ILE A 37 -14.54 9.12 -2.52
C ILE A 37 -14.78 8.41 -1.18
N MET A 38 -15.12 9.13 -0.10
CA MET A 38 -15.40 8.54 1.21
C MET A 38 -16.60 7.59 1.15
N ASN A 39 -17.64 7.94 0.39
CA ASN A 39 -18.79 7.06 0.20
C ASN A 39 -18.46 5.78 -0.58
N LEU A 40 -17.62 5.89 -1.63
CA LEU A 40 -17.10 4.73 -2.35
C LEU A 40 -16.25 3.84 -1.42
N MET A 41 -15.38 4.44 -0.62
CA MET A 41 -14.56 3.74 0.36
C MET A 41 -15.41 2.94 1.35
N ARG A 42 -16.47 3.55 1.93
CA ARG A 42 -17.41 2.84 2.80
C ARG A 42 -18.04 1.63 2.11
N GLY A 43 -18.40 1.78 0.84
CA GLY A 43 -18.94 0.69 0.03
C GLY A 43 -17.95 -0.48 -0.12
N TYR A 44 -16.71 -0.17 -0.44
CA TYR A 44 -15.64 -1.17 -0.58
C TYR A 44 -15.32 -1.87 0.74
N LEU A 45 -15.15 -1.14 1.82
CA LEU A 45 -14.87 -1.70 3.14
C LEU A 45 -15.97 -2.68 3.60
N LYS A 46 -17.25 -2.32 3.36
CA LYS A 46 -18.38 -3.21 3.65
C LYS A 46 -18.37 -4.48 2.78
N SER A 47 -17.90 -4.41 1.53
CA SER A 47 -17.82 -5.58 0.65
C SER A 47 -16.69 -6.54 1.06
N MET A 48 -15.61 -6.03 1.63
CA MET A 48 -14.47 -6.86 2.09
C MET A 48 -14.84 -7.84 3.20
N LYS A 49 -15.81 -7.50 4.05
CA LYS A 49 -16.36 -8.43 5.05
C LYS A 49 -16.92 -9.73 4.46
N LYS A 50 -17.37 -9.70 3.21
CA LYS A 50 -17.96 -10.85 2.52
C LYS A 50 -16.94 -11.80 1.91
N ALA A 51 -15.67 -11.40 1.86
CA ALA A 51 -14.57 -12.16 1.29
C ALA A 51 -13.93 -13.14 2.30
N ALA A 52 -14.63 -13.52 3.38
CA ALA A 52 -14.21 -14.54 4.31
C ALA A 52 -13.84 -15.84 3.54
N ASN A 53 -12.74 -16.49 3.93
CA ASN A 53 -12.21 -17.72 3.32
C ASN A 53 -11.53 -17.58 1.94
N GLU A 54 -11.19 -16.38 1.51
CA GLU A 54 -10.42 -16.20 0.25
C GLU A 54 -8.90 -16.28 0.44
N HIS A 55 -8.40 -16.54 1.65
CA HIS A 55 -6.96 -16.58 1.97
C HIS A 55 -6.22 -15.26 1.66
N ILE A 56 -6.96 -14.14 1.62
CA ILE A 56 -6.46 -12.80 1.37
C ILE A 56 -6.63 -11.96 2.64
N ALA A 57 -5.53 -11.66 3.31
CA ALA A 57 -5.55 -10.70 4.40
C ALA A 57 -5.58 -9.26 3.85
N VAL A 58 -6.25 -8.37 4.55
CA VAL A 58 -6.28 -6.94 4.21
C VAL A 58 -5.55 -6.15 5.29
N ARG A 59 -4.76 -5.17 4.88
CA ARG A 59 -4.09 -4.21 5.76
C ARG A 59 -4.25 -2.81 5.19
N PHE A 60 -4.21 -1.82 6.08
CA PHE A 60 -4.29 -0.42 5.69
C PHE A 60 -3.07 0.34 6.21
N ILE A 61 -2.45 1.13 5.34
CA ILE A 61 -1.35 2.03 5.67
C ILE A 61 -1.75 3.48 5.43
N GLY A 62 -1.15 4.38 6.19
CA GLY A 62 -1.43 5.82 6.20
C GLY A 62 -2.06 6.28 7.51
N ASP A 63 -2.24 7.58 7.63
CA ASP A 63 -2.81 8.20 8.82
C ASP A 63 -4.34 8.08 8.84
N ARG A 64 -4.89 7.43 9.87
CA ARG A 64 -6.34 7.16 10.01
C ARG A 64 -7.08 8.30 10.72
N GLU A 65 -6.37 9.21 11.40
CA GLU A 65 -6.98 10.24 12.24
C GLU A 65 -8.00 11.13 11.52
N PRO A 66 -7.76 11.57 10.27
CA PRO A 66 -8.72 12.42 9.57
C PRO A 66 -10.01 11.74 9.11
N PHE A 67 -10.12 10.42 9.19
CA PHE A 67 -11.32 9.70 8.77
C PHE A 67 -12.40 9.72 9.85
N ASP A 68 -13.66 9.67 9.41
CA ASP A 68 -14.81 9.49 10.28
C ASP A 68 -14.74 8.16 11.04
N ASP A 69 -15.34 8.10 12.22
CA ASP A 69 -15.26 6.93 13.11
C ASP A 69 -15.84 5.66 12.46
N ASP A 70 -16.87 5.79 11.63
CA ASP A 70 -17.45 4.65 10.91
C ASP A 70 -16.47 4.04 9.89
N ILE A 71 -15.63 4.86 9.25
CA ILE A 71 -14.57 4.37 8.36
C ILE A 71 -13.47 3.67 9.17
N LYS A 72 -13.06 4.23 10.30
CA LYS A 72 -12.07 3.62 11.20
C LYS A 72 -12.53 2.25 11.70
N GLU A 73 -13.82 2.14 12.06
CA GLU A 73 -14.42 0.88 12.47
C GLU A 73 -14.42 -0.15 11.35
N LEU A 74 -14.87 0.24 10.14
CA LEU A 74 -14.86 -0.64 8.96
C LEU A 74 -13.45 -1.12 8.58
N ILE A 75 -12.44 -0.26 8.71
CA ILE A 75 -11.02 -0.62 8.51
C ILE A 75 -10.61 -1.70 9.53
N SER A 76 -10.89 -1.45 10.83
CA SER A 76 -10.56 -2.41 11.88
C SER A 76 -11.24 -3.76 11.68
N GLU A 77 -12.50 -3.77 11.28
CA GLU A 77 -13.23 -4.99 10.98
C GLU A 77 -12.65 -5.76 9.79
N ALA A 78 -12.21 -5.05 8.72
CA ALA A 78 -11.59 -5.66 7.56
C ALA A 78 -10.22 -6.28 7.90
N GLU A 79 -9.40 -5.61 8.72
CA GLU A 79 -8.09 -6.12 9.15
C GLU A 79 -8.19 -7.33 10.09
N ASN A 80 -9.26 -7.41 10.88
CA ASN A 80 -9.49 -8.50 11.84
C ASN A 80 -10.36 -9.64 11.28
N ALA A 81 -10.71 -9.61 10.00
CA ALA A 81 -11.48 -10.66 9.37
C ALA A 81 -10.70 -11.99 9.39
N ASP A 82 -11.36 -13.06 9.80
CA ASP A 82 -10.78 -14.41 9.70
C ASP A 82 -10.80 -14.88 8.24
N VAL A 83 -9.61 -15.03 7.67
CA VAL A 83 -9.41 -15.44 6.28
C VAL A 83 -8.74 -16.81 6.15
N GLY A 84 -8.54 -17.49 7.27
CA GLY A 84 -7.82 -18.77 7.34
C GLY A 84 -6.31 -18.58 7.09
N GLU A 85 -5.69 -19.55 6.42
CA GLU A 85 -4.27 -19.45 6.04
C GLU A 85 -4.06 -18.33 5.01
N VAL A 86 -3.22 -17.35 5.34
CA VAL A 86 -2.95 -16.19 4.47
C VAL A 86 -2.00 -16.57 3.34
N ILE A 87 -2.46 -16.49 2.11
CA ILE A 87 -1.64 -16.64 0.90
C ILE A 87 -1.15 -15.28 0.40
N THR A 88 -2.03 -14.28 0.36
CA THR A 88 -1.75 -12.93 -0.11
C THR A 88 -2.21 -11.89 0.91
N THR A 89 -1.40 -10.88 1.14
CA THR A 89 -1.80 -9.68 1.88
C THR A 89 -2.04 -8.55 0.89
N VAL A 90 -3.25 -8.02 0.87
CA VAL A 90 -3.61 -6.82 0.12
C VAL A 90 -3.50 -5.62 1.06
N GLN A 91 -2.56 -4.74 0.75
CA GLN A 91 -2.31 -3.52 1.51
C GLN A 91 -2.91 -2.31 0.78
N ILE A 92 -3.72 -1.54 1.47
CA ILE A 92 -4.43 -0.40 0.90
C ILE A 92 -3.89 0.88 1.54
N ALA A 93 -3.27 1.72 0.72
CA ALA A 93 -2.74 3.01 1.15
C ALA A 93 -3.88 4.05 1.14
N LEU A 94 -4.30 4.46 2.35
CA LEU A 94 -5.37 5.43 2.61
C LEU A 94 -4.82 6.60 3.41
N ASN A 95 -5.07 7.82 2.95
CA ASN A 95 -4.46 9.03 3.51
C ASN A 95 -2.95 8.84 3.69
N TYR A 96 -2.35 8.30 2.64
CA TYR A 96 -0.96 7.90 2.61
C TYR A 96 -0.12 8.88 1.78
N GLY A 97 1.12 9.05 2.17
CA GLY A 97 2.16 9.71 1.41
C GLY A 97 3.53 9.32 1.94
N GLY A 98 4.45 8.88 1.08
CA GLY A 98 5.75 8.36 1.52
C GLY A 98 6.59 9.39 2.29
N ARG A 99 6.47 10.70 1.99
CA ARG A 99 7.12 11.74 2.80
C ARG A 99 6.51 11.84 4.19
N ASP A 100 5.18 11.74 4.30
CA ASP A 100 4.48 11.77 5.58
C ASP A 100 4.81 10.51 6.39
N GLU A 101 4.87 9.36 5.76
CA GLU A 101 5.28 8.11 6.39
C GLU A 101 6.68 8.19 6.99
N ILE A 102 7.67 8.72 6.24
CA ILE A 102 9.03 8.92 6.74
C ILE A 102 9.04 9.88 7.93
N VAL A 103 8.30 11.00 7.86
CA VAL A 103 8.17 11.96 8.98
C VAL A 103 7.55 11.29 10.20
N ASN A 104 6.53 10.47 10.02
CA ASN A 104 5.90 9.72 11.10
C ASN A 104 6.86 8.69 11.73
N SER A 105 7.63 7.97 10.92
CA SER A 105 8.69 7.07 11.40
C SER A 105 9.70 7.82 12.28
N VAL A 106 10.17 8.98 11.83
CA VAL A 106 11.11 9.83 12.59
C VAL A 106 10.52 10.29 13.93
N ARG A 107 9.22 10.65 13.96
CA ARG A 107 8.53 11.00 15.21
C ARG A 107 8.49 9.84 16.20
N LYS A 108 8.10 8.64 15.74
CA LYS A 108 8.11 7.43 16.58
C LYS A 108 9.50 7.11 17.14
N ILE A 109 10.54 7.24 16.31
CA ILE A 109 11.93 7.06 16.73
C ILE A 109 12.34 8.08 17.77
N ALA A 110 11.97 9.37 17.60
CA ALA A 110 12.24 10.42 18.57
C ALA A 110 11.56 10.15 19.92
N GLU A 111 10.31 9.65 19.91
CA GLU A 111 9.60 9.23 21.13
C GLU A 111 10.31 8.07 21.83
N LYS A 112 10.75 7.03 21.10
CA LYS A 112 11.55 5.93 21.67
C LYS A 112 12.85 6.42 22.30
N ILE A 113 13.51 7.41 21.69
CA ILE A 113 14.72 8.02 22.27
C ILE A 113 14.40 8.79 23.54
N ALA A 114 13.32 9.60 23.55
CA ALA A 114 12.91 10.36 24.71
C ALA A 114 12.55 9.45 25.91
N ASN A 115 12.00 8.26 25.63
CA ASN A 115 11.67 7.24 26.62
C ASN A 115 12.88 6.38 27.05
N GLY A 116 14.06 6.56 26.45
CA GLY A 116 15.25 5.76 26.73
C GLY A 116 15.23 4.34 26.15
N GLU A 117 14.31 4.06 25.23
CA GLU A 117 14.16 2.76 24.58
C GLU A 117 15.16 2.57 23.41
N LEU A 118 15.65 3.68 22.84
CA LEU A 118 16.59 3.71 21.73
C LEU A 118 17.64 4.80 21.94
N SER A 119 18.87 4.55 21.51
CA SER A 119 19.91 5.59 21.47
C SER A 119 20.05 6.17 20.04
N PRO A 120 20.31 7.49 19.89
CA PRO A 120 20.49 8.08 18.55
C PRO A 120 21.59 7.42 17.70
N LYS A 121 22.61 6.84 18.34
CA LYS A 121 23.71 6.14 17.65
C LYS A 121 23.31 4.77 17.08
N ASP A 122 22.20 4.20 17.54
CA ASP A 122 21.71 2.89 17.14
C ASP A 122 20.68 2.99 16.00
N ILE A 123 20.38 4.23 15.54
CA ILE A 123 19.50 4.45 14.38
C ILE A 123 20.21 4.00 13.10
N ASN A 124 19.55 3.13 12.34
CA ASN A 124 19.98 2.63 11.04
C ASN A 124 18.78 2.48 10.10
N GLU A 125 18.95 1.95 8.90
CA GLU A 125 17.88 1.76 7.91
C GLU A 125 16.78 0.82 8.43
N GLU A 126 17.14 -0.25 9.15
CA GLU A 126 16.20 -1.18 9.76
C GLU A 126 15.33 -0.46 10.80
N THR A 127 15.93 0.40 11.63
CA THR A 127 15.20 1.22 12.60
C THR A 127 14.13 2.08 11.93
N ILE A 128 14.42 2.66 10.76
CA ILE A 128 13.43 3.45 10.01
C ILE A 128 12.35 2.52 9.47
N SER A 129 12.72 1.43 8.81
CA SER A 129 11.81 0.46 8.20
C SER A 129 10.81 -0.11 9.22
N GLU A 130 11.25 -0.46 10.44
CA GLU A 130 10.40 -0.96 11.51
C GLU A 130 9.40 0.07 12.05
N ASN A 131 9.64 1.35 11.84
CA ASN A 131 8.79 2.44 12.32
C ASN A 131 7.93 3.07 11.22
N LEU A 132 7.99 2.60 9.99
CA LEU A 132 7.06 2.95 8.91
C LEU A 132 5.62 2.50 9.26
N TYR A 133 4.65 2.82 8.43
CA TYR A 133 3.24 2.51 8.72
C TYR A 133 2.94 1.01 8.81
N SER A 134 3.61 0.20 8.03
CA SER A 134 3.18 -1.19 7.83
C SER A 134 4.19 -2.26 8.20
N GLY A 135 5.47 -1.93 8.33
CA GLY A 135 6.51 -2.95 8.34
C GLY A 135 6.47 -3.83 7.07
N THR A 136 6.06 -3.27 5.94
CA THR A 136 5.99 -3.94 4.64
C THR A 136 7.38 -4.34 4.18
N PRO A 137 7.53 -5.48 3.50
CA PRO A 137 8.79 -5.79 2.83
C PRO A 137 9.08 -4.78 1.72
N GLU A 138 10.34 -4.71 1.30
CA GLU A 138 10.74 -3.94 0.12
C GLU A 138 9.88 -4.32 -1.09
N CYS A 139 9.52 -3.32 -1.89
CA CYS A 139 8.68 -3.50 -3.06
C CYS A 139 9.53 -3.99 -4.25
N ASP A 140 9.20 -5.14 -4.83
CA ASP A 140 9.90 -5.67 -6.00
C ASP A 140 9.53 -4.95 -7.29
N LEU A 141 8.24 -4.65 -7.47
CA LEU A 141 7.68 -4.10 -8.70
C LEU A 141 6.63 -3.04 -8.41
N ILE A 142 6.77 -1.87 -9.03
CA ILE A 142 5.74 -0.85 -9.08
C ILE A 142 5.15 -0.81 -10.50
N ILE A 143 3.85 -1.09 -10.59
CA ILE A 143 3.08 -0.93 -11.82
C ILE A 143 2.31 0.38 -11.73
N ARG A 144 2.53 1.28 -12.68
CA ARG A 144 1.77 2.52 -12.75
C ARG A 144 0.99 2.62 -14.05
N PRO A 145 -0.34 2.40 -13.98
CA PRO A 145 -1.26 2.73 -15.07
C PRO A 145 -1.37 4.26 -15.28
N SER A 146 -2.01 4.69 -16.37
CA SER A 146 -2.34 6.07 -16.74
C SER A 146 -1.31 6.84 -17.57
N GLY A 147 -0.27 6.21 -18.10
CA GLY A 147 0.73 6.87 -18.94
C GLY A 147 1.64 7.87 -18.21
N GLU A 148 1.63 7.87 -16.88
CA GLU A 148 2.39 8.79 -16.05
C GLU A 148 3.62 8.12 -15.46
N GLU A 149 4.80 8.67 -15.70
CA GLU A 149 6.10 8.09 -15.29
C GLU A 149 6.63 8.77 -14.03
N ARG A 150 5.90 8.67 -12.91
CA ARG A 150 6.29 9.20 -11.59
C ARG A 150 5.66 8.42 -10.44
N LEU A 151 6.30 8.41 -9.27
CA LEU A 151 5.80 7.74 -8.06
C LEU A 151 4.64 8.45 -7.37
N SER A 152 4.53 9.76 -7.55
CA SER A 152 3.53 10.60 -6.87
C SER A 152 3.49 10.37 -5.35
N ASN A 153 4.67 10.36 -4.72
CA ASN A 153 4.81 10.19 -3.27
C ASN A 153 4.35 8.81 -2.74
N PHE A 154 4.35 7.78 -3.60
CA PHE A 154 3.97 6.41 -3.24
C PHE A 154 5.19 5.57 -2.88
N LEU A 155 5.17 4.87 -1.73
CA LEU A 155 6.16 3.91 -1.25
C LEU A 155 7.63 4.36 -1.46
N LEU A 156 7.97 5.59 -1.04
CA LEU A 156 9.28 6.18 -1.34
C LEU A 156 10.44 5.40 -0.71
N TRP A 157 10.26 4.89 0.50
CA TRP A 157 11.29 4.13 1.20
C TRP A 157 11.38 2.71 0.64
N GLU A 158 10.24 2.03 0.51
CA GLU A 158 10.15 0.63 0.09
C GLU A 158 10.51 0.41 -1.38
N SER A 159 10.47 1.49 -2.20
CA SER A 159 10.74 1.41 -3.64
C SER A 159 12.20 1.65 -4.02
N ALA A 160 13.10 1.75 -3.06
CA ALA A 160 14.51 2.09 -3.31
C ALA A 160 15.18 1.20 -4.36
N TYR A 161 14.82 -0.07 -4.43
CA TYR A 161 15.31 -1.05 -5.41
C TYR A 161 14.20 -1.68 -6.26
N SER A 162 13.04 -1.05 -6.32
CA SER A 162 11.91 -1.53 -7.14
C SER A 162 12.19 -1.40 -8.64
N GLU A 163 11.68 -2.34 -9.40
CA GLU A 163 11.51 -2.17 -10.83
C GLU A 163 10.21 -1.42 -11.14
N PHE A 164 10.18 -0.66 -12.24
CA PHE A 164 9.02 0.14 -12.62
C PHE A 164 8.48 -0.28 -13.97
N VAL A 165 7.16 -0.48 -14.04
CA VAL A 165 6.44 -0.69 -15.30
C VAL A 165 5.36 0.37 -15.42
N PHE A 166 5.50 1.25 -16.40
CA PHE A 166 4.55 2.29 -16.74
C PHE A 166 3.67 1.84 -17.90
N MET A 167 2.35 2.10 -17.82
CA MET A 167 1.39 1.61 -18.79
C MET A 167 0.36 2.70 -19.13
N ASP A 168 -0.03 2.80 -20.39
CA ASP A 168 -1.00 3.80 -20.85
C ASP A 168 -2.45 3.48 -20.45
N VAL A 169 -2.75 2.25 -20.03
CA VAL A 169 -4.08 1.82 -19.62
C VAL A 169 -4.52 2.59 -18.38
N LEU A 170 -5.75 3.07 -18.33
CA LEU A 170 -6.32 3.71 -17.14
C LEU A 170 -6.67 2.66 -16.07
N TRP A 171 -6.55 3.03 -14.78
CA TRP A 171 -6.82 2.11 -13.68
C TRP A 171 -8.19 1.43 -13.76
N PRO A 172 -9.31 2.08 -14.13
CA PRO A 172 -10.61 1.41 -14.26
C PRO A 172 -10.65 0.33 -15.34
N ASP A 173 -9.79 0.43 -16.37
CA ASP A 173 -9.72 -0.48 -17.51
C ASP A 173 -8.62 -1.53 -17.37
N PHE A 174 -7.81 -1.46 -16.30
CA PHE A 174 -6.70 -2.38 -16.03
C PHE A 174 -7.22 -3.79 -15.76
N LYS A 175 -6.69 -4.78 -16.47
CA LYS A 175 -7.13 -6.18 -16.46
C LYS A 175 -5.98 -7.12 -16.13
N ARG A 176 -6.30 -8.41 -15.98
CA ARG A 176 -5.30 -9.48 -15.75
C ARG A 176 -4.25 -9.52 -16.86
N GLU A 177 -4.66 -9.34 -18.12
CA GLU A 177 -3.75 -9.34 -19.26
C GLU A 177 -2.72 -8.20 -19.17
N ASP A 178 -3.08 -7.06 -18.59
CA ASP A 178 -2.17 -5.94 -18.38
C ASP A 178 -1.22 -6.23 -17.21
N PHE A 179 -1.74 -6.86 -16.17
CA PHE A 179 -0.92 -7.34 -15.05
C PHE A 179 0.11 -8.37 -15.54
N ASP A 180 -0.30 -9.33 -16.37
CA ASP A 180 0.60 -10.34 -16.98
C ASP A 180 1.70 -9.71 -17.83
N LYS A 181 1.36 -8.67 -18.63
CA LYS A 181 2.37 -7.91 -19.40
C LYS A 181 3.40 -7.26 -18.47
N ALA A 182 2.95 -6.67 -17.36
CA ALA A 182 3.86 -6.07 -16.37
C ALA A 182 4.76 -7.11 -15.71
N LEU A 183 4.23 -8.26 -15.32
CA LEU A 183 5.00 -9.37 -14.77
C LEU A 183 5.99 -9.95 -15.79
N LEU A 184 5.58 -10.08 -17.04
CA LEU A 184 6.47 -10.54 -18.12
C LEU A 184 7.60 -9.55 -18.37
N GLU A 185 7.34 -8.26 -18.31
CA GLU A 185 8.39 -7.24 -18.42
C GLU A 185 9.34 -7.30 -17.24
N TYR A 186 8.82 -7.39 -16.03
CA TYR A 186 9.62 -7.57 -14.82
C TYR A 186 10.51 -8.81 -14.89
N SER A 187 9.98 -9.94 -15.34
CA SER A 187 10.73 -11.22 -15.44
C SER A 187 11.95 -11.18 -16.38
N LYS A 188 11.97 -10.24 -17.33
CA LYS A 188 13.08 -10.04 -18.27
C LYS A 188 14.20 -9.17 -17.69
N ARG A 189 13.95 -8.51 -16.56
CA ARG A 189 14.92 -7.59 -15.94
C ARG A 189 15.88 -8.33 -15.04
N ASN A 190 17.10 -7.87 -15.04
CA ASN A 190 18.17 -8.42 -14.18
C ASN A 190 18.40 -7.44 -13.02
N ARG A 191 17.82 -7.73 -11.86
CA ARG A 191 17.94 -6.86 -10.67
C ARG A 191 19.37 -6.83 -10.16
N ARG A 192 19.92 -5.64 -10.03
CA ARG A 192 21.26 -5.40 -9.49
C ARG A 192 21.13 -4.57 -8.22
N PHE A 193 21.36 -5.17 -7.07
CA PHE A 193 21.30 -4.51 -5.76
C PHE A 193 22.59 -3.76 -5.41
N GLY A 194 23.15 -2.99 -6.36
CA GLY A 194 24.40 -2.25 -6.15
C GLY A 194 25.68 -3.10 -6.04
N GLY A 195 25.60 -4.41 -6.18
CA GLY A 195 26.72 -5.33 -6.26
C GLY A 195 27.14 -5.58 -7.72
N VAL A 196 28.44 -5.75 -7.98
CA VAL A 196 29.02 -6.06 -9.30
C VAL A 196 28.68 -7.49 -9.66
#